data_e1d15aff8e1550c52b715513785ec84e
#
_entry.id   e1d15aff8e1550c52b715513785ec84e
#
_cell.length_a   1.000
_cell.length_b   1.000
_cell.length_c   1.000
_cell.angle_alpha   90.00
_cell.angle_beta   90.00
_cell.angle_gamma   90.00
#
_symmetry.space_group_name_H-M   'P 1'
#
loop_
_entity.id
_entity.type
_entity.pdbx_description
1 polymer ?
#
loop_
_entity_poly.entity_id
_entity_poly.type
_entity_poly.pdbx_seq_one_letter_code
_entity_poly.pdbx_strand_id
1 'polypeptide(L)'
;MATTQAVLQKQTWLSYRTIWRWHFYAGLFCIPFVLWLATTGSIYLFKPQIDAWQDRPYEHLAITGPRASAASQVEAALAAVQGSNLHDYQLPRSAHSAVQIIVGRGAEEYRVYVNPYTLQVMKVINDDDRFTKRIFYLHGELLMGDKGSFIVETAASWAIIMILTGLYLWWPREARGLGGILYPRLRQGQRVFWRDIHAVTGIWVSFLALSFLFTGLPWAKSWGGYLKIARRITGKAIVHEDWTTGRSSEIAARLAMDKNSLAVMENDSFGHAHHGGMAMPALASYAPLDKMLGPVSRLQLAFPVLISPPMRRGGPWTAKSDSQDRVLRDQVTLDSSTGAVLTQLNFSQRPLIDRLVGIGVAAHEGQLYGWMNKVVNLSTAMGLALLCISALVLWWRRRPEGVLGAPIPLSKPRFTFAFAALVLALAIYLPLFGLSLVLVKITERSVLERIPATRRWLGLAPRPA
;
A
#
# COMPACT_ATOMS: atom_id res chain seq x y z
N MET A 1 49.52 -24.72 42.57
CA MET A 1 49.52 -24.06 41.24
C MET A 1 48.24 -24.50 40.53
N ALA A 2 47.19 -23.70 40.64
CA ALA A 2 45.93 -23.95 39.96
C ALA A 2 45.91 -23.14 38.66
N THR A 3 46.05 -23.85 37.54
CA THR A 3 45.97 -23.28 36.21
C THR A 3 44.52 -22.84 35.98
N THR A 4 44.30 -21.54 35.99
CA THR A 4 43.05 -20.93 35.58
C THR A 4 42.94 -21.12 34.06
N GLN A 5 42.27 -22.18 33.61
CA GLN A 5 41.80 -22.28 32.25
C GLN A 5 40.72 -21.24 32.06
N ALA A 6 41.09 -20.10 31.53
CA ALA A 6 40.18 -19.12 30.96
C ALA A 6 39.47 -19.84 29.79
N VAL A 7 38.25 -20.27 30.02
CA VAL A 7 37.33 -20.70 28.96
C VAL A 7 37.18 -19.54 28.02
N LEU A 8 37.95 -19.56 26.93
CA LEU A 8 37.74 -18.70 25.76
C LEU A 8 36.38 -19.06 25.16
N GLN A 9 35.33 -18.50 25.76
CA GLN A 9 34.01 -18.51 25.16
C GLN A 9 34.18 -17.95 23.75
N LYS A 10 34.05 -18.81 22.73
CA LYS A 10 34.02 -18.43 21.32
C LYS A 10 32.97 -17.30 21.20
N GLN A 11 33.42 -16.06 21.26
CA GLN A 11 32.56 -14.89 21.12
C GLN A 11 32.00 -14.93 19.69
N THR A 12 30.72 -15.21 19.58
CA THR A 12 29.98 -15.08 18.34
C THR A 12 30.20 -13.67 17.78
N TRP A 13 30.33 -13.58 16.47
CA TRP A 13 30.59 -12.36 15.68
C TRP A 13 29.66 -11.16 15.99
N LEU A 14 28.50 -11.40 16.65
CA LEU A 14 27.59 -10.39 17.16
C LEU A 14 27.20 -10.72 18.61
N SER A 15 27.26 -9.70 19.47
CA SER A 15 26.81 -9.84 20.85
C SER A 15 25.29 -9.93 20.93
N TYR A 16 24.76 -11.05 21.50
CA TYR A 16 23.34 -11.26 21.75
C TYR A 16 22.68 -10.07 22.48
N ARG A 17 23.36 -9.51 23.50
CA ARG A 17 22.87 -8.38 24.27
C ARG A 17 22.72 -7.11 23.43
N THR A 18 23.64 -6.85 22.50
CA THR A 18 23.57 -5.70 21.58
C THR A 18 22.38 -5.83 20.65
N ILE A 19 22.19 -7.02 20.04
CA ILE A 19 21.04 -7.28 19.14
C ILE A 19 19.73 -7.21 19.92
N TRP A 20 19.68 -7.73 21.15
CA TRP A 20 18.47 -7.63 21.99
C TRP A 20 18.12 -6.17 22.29
N ARG A 21 19.12 -5.31 22.56
CA ARG A 21 18.91 -3.89 22.79
C ARG A 21 18.32 -3.20 21.54
N TRP A 22 18.83 -3.51 20.37
CA TRP A 22 18.32 -2.95 19.12
C TRP A 22 16.90 -3.44 18.80
N HIS A 23 16.66 -4.73 18.95
CA HIS A 23 15.32 -5.30 18.82
C HIS A 23 14.32 -4.64 19.77
N PHE A 24 14.73 -4.37 20.99
CA PHE A 24 13.90 -3.69 21.99
C PHE A 24 13.48 -2.29 21.55
N TYR A 25 14.42 -1.44 21.12
CA TYR A 25 14.09 -0.07 20.68
C TYR A 25 13.32 -0.05 19.37
N ALA A 26 13.73 -0.86 18.39
CA ALA A 26 13.00 -1.02 17.13
C ALA A 26 11.57 -1.51 17.39
N GLY A 27 11.40 -2.51 18.28
CA GLY A 27 10.09 -3.02 18.68
C GLY A 27 9.23 -1.95 19.32
N LEU A 28 9.74 -1.21 20.28
CA LEU A 28 8.99 -0.14 20.94
C LEU A 28 8.52 0.93 19.95
N PHE A 29 9.37 1.30 18.99
CA PHE A 29 9.01 2.22 17.90
C PHE A 29 7.97 1.61 16.96
N CYS A 30 8.11 0.34 16.57
CA CYS A 30 7.25 -0.28 15.58
C CYS A 30 5.86 -0.67 16.10
N ILE A 31 5.70 -0.96 17.41
CA ILE A 31 4.43 -1.44 17.99
C ILE A 31 3.20 -0.63 17.56
N PRO A 32 3.14 0.72 17.71
CA PRO A 32 1.96 1.49 17.33
C PRO A 32 1.65 1.37 15.82
N PHE A 33 2.67 1.39 14.98
CA PHE A 33 2.50 1.27 13.54
C PHE A 33 2.06 -0.13 13.12
N VAL A 34 2.63 -1.18 13.70
CA VAL A 34 2.24 -2.57 13.41
C VAL A 34 0.78 -2.81 13.79
N LEU A 35 0.33 -2.36 14.97
CA LEU A 35 -1.07 -2.46 15.38
C LEU A 35 -1.99 -1.68 14.44
N TRP A 36 -1.58 -0.48 14.05
CA TRP A 36 -2.32 0.37 13.14
C TRP A 36 -2.47 -0.28 11.75
N LEU A 37 -1.35 -0.71 11.17
CA LEU A 37 -1.32 -1.33 9.85
C LEU A 37 -2.06 -2.68 9.83
N ALA A 38 -1.92 -3.50 10.89
CA ALA A 38 -2.66 -4.74 11.02
C ALA A 38 -4.17 -4.50 11.07
N THR A 39 -4.63 -3.49 11.80
CA THR A 39 -6.05 -3.14 11.92
C THR A 39 -6.62 -2.60 10.61
N THR A 40 -5.97 -1.57 10.04
CA THR A 40 -6.44 -0.94 8.79
C THR A 40 -6.35 -1.89 7.59
N GLY A 41 -5.27 -2.68 7.52
CA GLY A 41 -5.12 -3.73 6.50
C GLY A 41 -6.19 -4.81 6.62
N SER A 42 -6.53 -5.25 7.84
CA SER A 42 -7.61 -6.23 8.06
C SER A 42 -8.98 -5.72 7.54
N ILE A 43 -9.26 -4.43 7.71
CA ILE A 43 -10.48 -3.82 7.15
C ILE A 43 -10.40 -3.82 5.61
N TYR A 44 -9.26 -3.42 5.04
CA TYR A 44 -9.08 -3.30 3.60
C TYR A 44 -9.15 -4.65 2.85
N LEU A 45 -8.84 -5.78 3.50
CA LEU A 45 -9.02 -7.13 2.94
C LEU A 45 -10.45 -7.37 2.42
N PHE A 46 -11.43 -6.70 3.04
CA PHE A 46 -12.85 -6.83 2.70
C PHE A 46 -13.36 -5.69 1.81
N LYS A 47 -12.45 -4.94 1.14
CA LYS A 47 -12.81 -3.84 0.24
C LYS A 47 -13.91 -4.21 -0.77
N PRO A 48 -13.84 -5.35 -1.54
CA PRO A 48 -14.88 -5.66 -2.50
C PRO A 48 -16.25 -5.86 -1.86
N GLN A 49 -16.30 -6.46 -0.66
CA GLN A 49 -17.54 -6.69 0.07
C GLN A 49 -18.10 -5.38 0.64
N ILE A 50 -17.23 -4.53 1.17
CA ILE A 50 -17.61 -3.22 1.72
C ILE A 50 -18.12 -2.32 0.58
N ASP A 51 -17.40 -2.24 -0.55
CA ASP A 51 -17.82 -1.46 -1.70
C ASP A 51 -19.17 -1.95 -2.26
N ALA A 52 -19.34 -3.27 -2.40
CA ALA A 52 -20.61 -3.85 -2.85
C ALA A 52 -21.76 -3.55 -1.87
N TRP A 53 -21.50 -3.56 -0.56
CA TRP A 53 -22.49 -3.18 0.44
C TRP A 53 -22.88 -1.71 0.35
N GLN A 54 -21.90 -0.81 0.15
CA GLN A 54 -22.14 0.62 -0.02
C GLN A 54 -22.88 0.95 -1.31
N ASP A 55 -22.61 0.19 -2.38
CA ASP A 55 -23.21 0.40 -3.70
C ASP A 55 -24.58 -0.30 -3.84
N ARG A 56 -24.98 -1.15 -2.87
CA ARG A 56 -26.24 -1.92 -2.90
C ARG A 56 -27.49 -1.11 -3.22
N PRO A 57 -27.69 0.14 -2.71
CA PRO A 57 -28.88 0.94 -3.04
C PRO A 57 -28.99 1.28 -4.54
N TYR A 58 -27.91 1.20 -5.29
CA TYR A 58 -27.80 1.55 -6.72
C TYR A 58 -27.80 0.33 -7.63
N GLU A 59 -27.95 -0.88 -7.08
CA GLU A 59 -27.88 -2.16 -7.83
C GLU A 59 -29.25 -2.82 -8.07
N HIS A 60 -30.37 -2.16 -7.69
CA HIS A 60 -31.72 -2.73 -7.77
C HIS A 60 -32.71 -1.75 -8.42
N LEU A 61 -32.32 -1.13 -9.55
CA LEU A 61 -33.16 -0.16 -10.25
C LEU A 61 -34.29 -0.87 -11.02
N ALA A 62 -35.44 -0.23 -11.08
CA ALA A 62 -36.54 -0.65 -11.97
C ALA A 62 -36.17 -0.31 -13.41
N ILE A 63 -36.46 -1.22 -14.33
CA ILE A 63 -36.32 -0.97 -15.76
C ILE A 63 -37.59 -0.26 -16.22
N THR A 64 -37.52 1.05 -16.44
CA THR A 64 -38.68 1.89 -16.76
C THR A 64 -38.80 2.21 -18.25
N GLY A 65 -37.90 1.72 -19.08
CA GLY A 65 -37.90 1.98 -20.53
C GLY A 65 -36.61 1.56 -21.21
N PRO A 66 -36.34 2.02 -22.41
CA PRO A 66 -35.06 1.76 -23.08
C PRO A 66 -33.93 2.48 -22.33
N ARG A 67 -32.76 1.87 -22.35
CA ARG A 67 -31.56 2.47 -21.74
C ARG A 67 -31.12 3.67 -22.56
N ALA A 68 -30.88 4.81 -21.90
CA ALA A 68 -30.32 6.00 -22.52
C ALA A 68 -28.87 5.72 -23.03
N SER A 69 -28.41 6.51 -24.01
CA SER A 69 -27.06 6.39 -24.54
C SER A 69 -26.01 6.63 -23.45
N ALA A 70 -24.83 6.00 -23.57
CA ALA A 70 -23.74 6.25 -22.64
C ALA A 70 -23.28 7.72 -22.69
N ALA A 71 -23.33 8.34 -23.84
CA ALA A 71 -23.06 9.76 -24.00
C ALA A 71 -23.99 10.62 -23.15
N SER A 72 -25.33 10.38 -23.20
CA SER A 72 -26.30 11.13 -22.38
C SER A 72 -26.11 10.89 -20.87
N GLN A 73 -25.71 9.68 -20.49
CA GLN A 73 -25.39 9.37 -19.08
C GLN A 73 -24.17 10.15 -18.60
N VAL A 74 -23.11 10.26 -19.43
CA VAL A 74 -21.92 11.08 -19.16
C VAL A 74 -22.29 12.55 -19.06
N GLU A 75 -23.09 13.08 -19.99
CA GLU A 75 -23.58 14.47 -19.95
C GLU A 75 -24.33 14.77 -18.64
N ALA A 76 -25.19 13.88 -18.17
CA ALA A 76 -25.86 14.02 -16.88
C ALA A 76 -24.88 14.06 -15.70
N ALA A 77 -23.82 13.25 -15.73
CA ALA A 77 -22.78 13.25 -14.71
C ALA A 77 -21.95 14.55 -14.71
N LEU A 78 -21.56 15.04 -15.89
CA LEU A 78 -20.81 16.31 -16.04
C LEU A 78 -21.64 17.50 -15.63
N ALA A 79 -22.95 17.50 -15.92
CA ALA A 79 -23.87 18.54 -15.46
C ALA A 79 -24.00 18.59 -13.93
N ALA A 80 -23.92 17.45 -13.26
CA ALA A 80 -23.94 17.36 -11.80
C ALA A 80 -22.65 17.82 -11.12
N VAL A 81 -21.51 17.77 -11.84
CA VAL A 81 -20.20 18.25 -11.36
C VAL A 81 -19.67 19.25 -12.36
N GLN A 82 -20.12 20.49 -12.26
CA GLN A 82 -19.76 21.54 -13.23
C GLN A 82 -18.23 21.76 -13.32
N GLY A 83 -17.72 21.90 -14.54
CA GLY A 83 -16.29 22.10 -14.80
C GLY A 83 -15.44 20.84 -14.67
N SER A 84 -16.08 19.66 -14.64
CA SER A 84 -15.38 18.37 -14.65
C SER A 84 -15.25 17.78 -16.05
N ASN A 85 -14.36 16.83 -16.21
CA ASN A 85 -14.11 16.04 -17.41
C ASN A 85 -14.31 14.55 -17.13
N LEU A 86 -14.68 13.76 -18.15
CA LEU A 86 -14.78 12.32 -18.02
C LEU A 86 -13.38 11.70 -17.80
N HIS A 87 -13.21 11.00 -16.70
CA HIS A 87 -12.04 10.15 -16.45
C HIS A 87 -12.33 8.71 -16.86
N ASP A 88 -13.36 8.10 -16.28
CA ASP A 88 -13.74 6.72 -16.57
C ASP A 88 -15.26 6.55 -16.57
N TYR A 89 -15.75 5.73 -17.49
CA TYR A 89 -17.10 5.18 -17.50
C TYR A 89 -17.02 3.74 -17.01
N GLN A 90 -17.59 3.44 -15.85
CA GLN A 90 -17.63 2.07 -15.33
C GLN A 90 -18.84 1.31 -15.91
N LEU A 91 -18.56 0.18 -16.57
CA LEU A 91 -19.64 -0.69 -17.05
C LEU A 91 -20.53 -1.12 -15.88
N PRO A 92 -21.87 -1.06 -16.00
CA PRO A 92 -22.78 -1.57 -14.98
C PRO A 92 -22.69 -3.11 -14.89
N ARG A 93 -22.85 -3.62 -13.67
CA ARG A 93 -22.84 -5.09 -13.42
C ARG A 93 -24.00 -5.81 -14.03
N SER A 94 -25.17 -5.16 -14.08
CA SER A 94 -26.43 -5.72 -14.59
C SER A 94 -27.31 -4.63 -15.21
N ALA A 95 -28.42 -5.03 -15.82
CA ALA A 95 -29.44 -4.09 -16.28
C ALA A 95 -30.07 -3.29 -15.13
N HIS A 96 -30.09 -3.83 -13.91
CA HIS A 96 -30.64 -3.19 -12.73
C HIS A 96 -29.65 -2.28 -11.98
N SER A 97 -28.40 -2.15 -12.46
CA SER A 97 -27.36 -1.36 -11.82
C SER A 97 -27.35 0.08 -12.35
N ALA A 98 -27.17 1.06 -11.46
CA ALA A 98 -26.78 2.40 -11.85
C ALA A 98 -25.42 2.39 -12.53
N VAL A 99 -25.24 3.33 -13.45
CA VAL A 99 -23.93 3.54 -14.06
C VAL A 99 -23.10 4.42 -13.14
N GLN A 100 -21.86 4.02 -12.91
CA GLN A 100 -20.89 4.80 -12.15
C GLN A 100 -19.98 5.51 -13.14
N ILE A 101 -20.00 6.84 -13.10
CA ILE A 101 -19.20 7.69 -13.99
C ILE A 101 -18.20 8.44 -13.11
N ILE A 102 -16.94 8.31 -13.43
CA ILE A 102 -15.85 8.94 -12.71
C ILE A 102 -15.46 10.17 -13.48
N VAL A 103 -15.59 11.35 -12.85
CA VAL A 103 -15.29 12.64 -13.44
C VAL A 103 -14.25 13.37 -12.62
N GLY A 104 -13.28 14.00 -13.29
CA GLY A 104 -12.22 14.77 -12.67
C GLY A 104 -12.51 16.28 -12.73
N ARG A 105 -12.09 16.98 -11.66
CA ARG A 105 -12.07 18.44 -11.61
C ARG A 105 -10.78 18.88 -10.91
N GLY A 106 -9.76 19.09 -11.68
CA GLY A 106 -8.43 19.39 -11.17
C GLY A 106 -7.83 18.21 -10.39
N ALA A 107 -7.50 18.41 -9.13
CA ALA A 107 -6.95 17.36 -8.26
C ALA A 107 -8.01 16.42 -7.69
N GLU A 108 -9.28 16.79 -7.79
CA GLU A 108 -10.40 16.04 -7.22
C GLU A 108 -11.01 15.10 -8.25
N GLU A 109 -11.52 13.99 -7.79
CA GLU A 109 -12.21 12.98 -8.59
C GLU A 109 -13.53 12.64 -7.93
N TYR A 110 -14.60 12.64 -8.72
CA TYR A 110 -15.96 12.41 -8.25
C TYR A 110 -16.55 11.18 -8.93
N ARG A 111 -17.23 10.36 -8.17
CA ARG A 111 -18.01 9.24 -8.65
C ARG A 111 -19.49 9.62 -8.65
N VAL A 112 -20.09 9.59 -9.83
CA VAL A 112 -21.49 9.97 -10.06
C VAL A 112 -22.27 8.72 -10.42
N TYR A 113 -23.35 8.45 -9.66
CA TYR A 113 -24.24 7.33 -9.91
C TYR A 113 -25.45 7.84 -10.70
N VAL A 114 -25.59 7.37 -11.94
CA VAL A 114 -26.65 7.78 -12.87
C VAL A 114 -27.58 6.62 -13.15
N ASN A 115 -28.89 6.85 -13.02
CA ASN A 115 -29.90 5.90 -13.45
C ASN A 115 -29.90 5.83 -15.00
N PRO A 116 -29.60 4.66 -15.61
CA PRO A 116 -29.44 4.56 -17.05
C PRO A 116 -30.73 4.69 -17.84
N TYR A 117 -31.88 4.69 -17.20
CA TYR A 117 -33.20 4.79 -17.84
C TYR A 117 -33.79 6.17 -17.78
N THR A 118 -33.58 6.89 -16.67
CA THR A 118 -34.19 8.20 -16.41
C THR A 118 -33.17 9.34 -16.49
N LEU A 119 -31.88 9.06 -16.58
CA LEU A 119 -30.75 9.99 -16.49
C LEU A 119 -30.68 10.74 -15.14
N GLN A 120 -31.46 10.32 -14.14
CA GLN A 120 -31.42 10.90 -12.81
C GLN A 120 -30.08 10.60 -12.15
N VAL A 121 -29.42 11.66 -11.67
CA VAL A 121 -28.25 11.55 -10.80
C VAL A 121 -28.71 11.17 -9.40
N MET A 122 -28.38 9.97 -8.98
CA MET A 122 -28.79 9.39 -7.70
C MET A 122 -27.84 9.76 -6.56
N LYS A 123 -26.55 9.90 -6.85
CA LYS A 123 -25.51 10.25 -5.88
C LYS A 123 -24.30 10.85 -6.58
N VAL A 124 -23.71 11.83 -5.92
CA VAL A 124 -22.36 12.34 -6.21
C VAL A 124 -21.52 12.21 -4.96
N ILE A 125 -20.35 11.63 -5.06
CA ILE A 125 -19.40 11.49 -3.95
C ILE A 125 -17.98 11.78 -4.44
N ASN A 126 -17.21 12.53 -3.67
CA ASN A 126 -15.77 12.59 -3.92
C ASN A 126 -15.18 11.19 -3.72
N ASP A 127 -14.44 10.65 -4.71
CA ASP A 127 -13.94 9.26 -4.67
C ASP A 127 -13.00 9.03 -3.48
N ASP A 128 -12.29 10.07 -3.05
CA ASP A 128 -11.42 10.03 -1.87
C ASP A 128 -12.20 9.89 -0.54
N ASP A 129 -13.48 10.24 -0.52
CA ASP A 129 -14.36 10.11 0.65
C ASP A 129 -15.01 8.73 0.79
N ARG A 130 -14.84 7.85 -0.19
CA ARG A 130 -15.30 6.46 -0.05
C ARG A 130 -14.59 5.81 1.13
N PHE A 131 -15.34 5.07 1.95
CA PHE A 131 -14.81 4.47 3.17
C PHE A 131 -13.54 3.65 2.91
N THR A 132 -13.56 2.79 1.90
CA THR A 132 -12.41 1.93 1.55
C THR A 132 -11.21 2.73 1.05
N LYS A 133 -11.44 3.86 0.36
CA LYS A 133 -10.39 4.76 -0.09
C LYS A 133 -9.77 5.51 1.10
N ARG A 134 -10.58 5.94 2.07
CA ARG A 134 -10.08 6.51 3.32
C ARG A 134 -9.26 5.52 4.13
N ILE A 135 -9.70 4.24 4.21
CA ILE A 135 -8.90 3.18 4.85
C ILE A 135 -7.58 2.97 4.12
N PHE A 136 -7.55 3.02 2.79
CA PHE A 136 -6.32 2.95 2.00
C PHE A 136 -5.33 4.07 2.38
N TYR A 137 -5.79 5.33 2.40
CA TYR A 137 -4.93 6.46 2.81
C TYR A 137 -4.53 6.40 4.29
N LEU A 138 -5.43 5.89 5.13
CA LEU A 138 -5.14 5.68 6.54
C LEU A 138 -4.04 4.64 6.74
N HIS A 139 -4.06 3.57 5.95
CA HIS A 139 -3.08 2.48 5.99
C HIS A 139 -1.70 2.94 5.50
N GLY A 140 -1.62 3.52 4.31
CA GLY A 140 -0.35 3.87 3.67
C GLY A 140 0.20 5.26 3.99
N GLU A 141 -0.65 6.19 4.43
CA GLU A 141 -0.33 7.62 4.49
C GLU A 141 -0.81 8.31 5.78
N LEU A 142 -1.43 7.60 6.72
CA LEU A 142 -1.98 8.16 7.98
C LEU A 142 -2.90 9.37 7.74
N LEU A 143 -3.56 9.47 6.58
CA LEU A 143 -4.31 10.64 6.08
C LEU A 143 -3.48 11.94 5.99
N MET A 144 -2.16 11.84 5.98
CA MET A 144 -1.22 12.98 5.93
C MET A 144 -0.52 13.11 4.56
N GLY A 145 -0.97 12.36 3.55
CA GLY A 145 -0.38 12.32 2.22
C GLY A 145 1.08 11.87 2.24
N ASP A 146 1.93 12.47 1.42
CA ASP A 146 3.34 12.10 1.30
C ASP A 146 4.10 12.09 2.63
N LYS A 147 3.78 13.02 3.54
CA LYS A 147 4.41 13.07 4.89
C LYS A 147 4.09 11.81 5.70
N GLY A 148 2.83 11.39 5.67
CA GLY A 148 2.40 10.15 6.31
C GLY A 148 3.04 8.92 5.66
N SER A 149 3.16 8.90 4.33
CA SER A 149 3.84 7.84 3.61
C SER A 149 5.31 7.69 4.05
N PHE A 150 6.06 8.78 4.22
CA PHE A 150 7.43 8.72 4.77
C PHE A 150 7.48 8.14 6.19
N ILE A 151 6.50 8.45 7.04
CA ILE A 151 6.42 7.91 8.41
C ILE A 151 6.17 6.41 8.37
N VAL A 152 5.17 5.96 7.59
CA VAL A 152 4.83 4.54 7.45
C VAL A 152 5.98 3.76 6.83
N GLU A 153 6.63 4.27 5.79
CA GLU A 153 7.78 3.65 5.15
C GLU A 153 8.97 3.52 6.11
N THR A 154 9.21 4.55 6.94
CA THR A 154 10.24 4.47 7.99
C THR A 154 9.91 3.37 8.98
N ALA A 155 8.66 3.28 9.46
CA ALA A 155 8.24 2.23 10.37
C ALA A 155 8.33 0.84 9.73
N ALA A 156 7.94 0.68 8.46
CA ALA A 156 8.07 -0.56 7.70
C ALA A 156 9.55 -0.99 7.55
N SER A 157 10.43 -0.03 7.29
CA SER A 157 11.88 -0.28 7.20
C SER A 157 12.45 -0.76 8.53
N TRP A 158 12.08 -0.13 9.65
CA TRP A 158 12.48 -0.58 10.99
C TRP A 158 11.83 -1.91 11.38
N ALA A 159 10.61 -2.22 10.91
CA ALA A 159 9.97 -3.51 11.12
C ALA A 159 10.75 -4.65 10.44
N ILE A 160 11.32 -4.44 9.24
CA ILE A 160 12.23 -5.41 8.60
C ILE A 160 13.43 -5.69 9.51
N ILE A 161 14.09 -4.64 10.01
CA ILE A 161 15.23 -4.78 10.92
C ILE A 161 14.82 -5.48 12.22
N MET A 162 13.64 -5.15 12.76
CA MET A 162 13.08 -5.80 13.95
C MET A 162 12.85 -7.29 13.74
N ILE A 163 12.29 -7.69 12.58
CA ILE A 163 12.09 -9.11 12.26
C ILE A 163 13.43 -9.83 12.14
N LEU A 164 14.40 -9.28 11.40
CA LEU A 164 15.73 -9.89 11.24
C LEU A 164 16.45 -10.06 12.58
N THR A 165 16.41 -9.02 13.43
CA THR A 165 16.99 -9.11 14.79
C THR A 165 16.21 -10.07 15.67
N GLY A 166 14.89 -10.15 15.54
CA GLY A 166 14.03 -11.10 16.24
C GLY A 166 14.34 -12.55 15.89
N LEU A 167 14.51 -12.87 14.61
CA LEU A 167 14.91 -14.19 14.13
C LEU A 167 16.31 -14.58 14.65
N TYR A 168 17.24 -13.62 14.69
CA TYR A 168 18.55 -13.84 15.30
C TYR A 168 18.46 -14.17 16.79
N LEU A 169 17.60 -13.51 17.56
CA LEU A 169 17.38 -13.75 18.98
C LEU A 169 16.63 -15.04 19.26
N TRP A 170 15.70 -15.41 18.38
CA TRP A 170 14.94 -16.64 18.43
C TRP A 170 15.80 -17.87 18.16
N TRP A 171 16.87 -17.77 17.35
CA TRP A 171 17.69 -18.91 16.92
C TRP A 171 18.14 -19.78 18.11
N PRO A 172 17.78 -21.09 18.13
CA PRO A 172 18.04 -21.96 19.27
C PRO A 172 19.50 -22.39 19.33
N ARG A 173 20.25 -21.83 20.27
CA ARG A 173 21.68 -22.14 20.44
C ARG A 173 21.95 -23.36 21.31
N GLU A 174 21.04 -23.68 22.27
CA GLU A 174 21.20 -24.73 23.26
C GLU A 174 19.89 -25.51 23.47
N ALA A 175 19.13 -25.70 22.39
CA ALA A 175 17.82 -26.33 22.48
C ALA A 175 17.91 -27.83 22.71
N ARG A 176 17.18 -28.30 23.73
CA ARG A 176 17.00 -29.72 24.02
C ARG A 176 15.66 -30.30 23.52
N GLY A 177 14.93 -29.57 22.71
CA GLY A 177 13.63 -29.95 22.15
C GLY A 177 12.94 -28.77 21.40
N LEU A 178 11.78 -29.03 20.79
CA LEU A 178 11.03 -28.07 19.96
C LEU A 178 10.12 -27.14 20.77
N GLY A 179 9.90 -27.39 22.05
CA GLY A 179 9.08 -26.56 22.93
C GLY A 179 9.72 -25.21 23.21
N GLY A 180 8.97 -24.11 22.94
CA GLY A 180 9.45 -22.73 22.99
C GLY A 180 10.23 -22.30 21.72
N ILE A 181 10.30 -23.17 20.72
CA ILE A 181 10.89 -22.93 19.39
C ILE A 181 9.78 -22.93 18.35
N LEU A 182 9.06 -24.06 18.19
CA LEU A 182 7.98 -24.21 17.22
C LEU A 182 6.58 -24.17 17.83
N TYR A 183 6.45 -24.51 19.13
CA TYR A 183 5.20 -24.41 19.87
C TYR A 183 5.44 -23.88 21.30
N PRO A 184 4.49 -23.07 21.86
CA PRO A 184 4.66 -22.45 23.16
C PRO A 184 4.48 -23.47 24.29
N ARG A 185 5.25 -23.35 25.37
CA ARG A 185 5.14 -24.16 26.60
C ARG A 185 4.17 -23.48 27.56
N LEU A 186 2.88 -23.85 27.47
CA LEU A 186 1.78 -23.14 28.12
C LEU A 186 1.74 -23.34 29.65
N ARG A 187 2.35 -24.44 30.18
CA ARG A 187 2.25 -24.83 31.60
C ARG A 187 3.51 -24.57 32.43
N GLN A 188 4.49 -23.82 31.89
CA GLN A 188 5.77 -23.56 32.60
C GLN A 188 5.82 -22.17 33.27
N GLY A 189 4.67 -21.67 33.71
CA GLY A 189 4.54 -20.39 34.40
C GLY A 189 4.49 -19.18 33.46
N GLN A 190 4.00 -18.08 33.98
CA GLN A 190 3.65 -16.87 33.24
C GLN A 190 4.82 -16.24 32.46
N ARG A 191 6.03 -16.31 33.00
CA ARG A 191 7.23 -15.74 32.33
C ARG A 191 7.59 -16.53 31.08
N VAL A 192 7.55 -17.86 31.16
CA VAL A 192 7.82 -18.75 30.01
C VAL A 192 6.69 -18.66 29.00
N PHE A 193 5.45 -18.62 29.46
CA PHE A 193 4.26 -18.48 28.62
C PHE A 193 4.38 -17.25 27.69
N TRP A 194 4.54 -16.05 28.23
CA TRP A 194 4.58 -14.84 27.42
C TRP A 194 5.82 -14.77 26.52
N ARG A 195 6.97 -15.26 27.01
CA ARG A 195 8.18 -15.36 26.17
C ARG A 195 7.95 -16.29 24.98
N ASP A 196 7.37 -17.47 25.22
CA ASP A 196 7.16 -18.46 24.18
C ASP A 196 6.05 -18.02 23.22
N ILE A 197 4.97 -17.40 23.69
CA ILE A 197 3.97 -16.77 22.84
C ILE A 197 4.63 -15.75 21.89
N HIS A 198 5.47 -14.86 22.40
CA HIS A 198 6.18 -13.88 21.58
C HIS A 198 7.13 -14.55 20.56
N ALA A 199 8.00 -15.44 21.03
CA ALA A 199 9.04 -16.04 20.19
C ALA A 199 8.47 -16.98 19.13
N VAL A 200 7.51 -17.83 19.51
CA VAL A 200 6.88 -18.81 18.61
C VAL A 200 5.95 -18.14 17.60
N THR A 201 5.10 -17.21 18.03
CA THR A 201 4.30 -16.41 17.08
C THR A 201 5.23 -15.65 16.14
N GLY A 202 6.34 -15.10 16.67
CA GLY A 202 7.34 -14.38 15.88
C GLY A 202 7.88 -15.18 14.71
N ILE A 203 8.34 -16.40 14.91
CA ILE A 203 8.87 -17.21 13.80
C ILE A 203 7.79 -17.55 12.76
N TRP A 204 6.58 -17.93 13.21
CA TRP A 204 5.51 -18.31 12.29
C TRP A 204 5.01 -17.16 11.42
N VAL A 205 4.92 -15.93 11.97
CA VAL A 205 4.44 -14.78 11.19
C VAL A 205 5.56 -14.03 10.46
N SER A 206 6.83 -14.23 10.80
CA SER A 206 7.96 -13.46 10.24
C SER A 206 8.04 -13.52 8.72
N PHE A 207 7.85 -14.70 8.13
CA PHE A 207 7.91 -14.86 6.67
C PHE A 207 6.78 -14.08 5.98
N LEU A 208 5.55 -14.23 6.47
CA LEU A 208 4.38 -13.54 5.91
C LEU A 208 4.45 -12.02 6.16
N ALA A 209 4.92 -11.61 7.34
CA ALA A 209 5.15 -10.20 7.65
C ALA A 209 6.21 -9.56 6.75
N LEU A 210 7.33 -10.25 6.50
CA LEU A 210 8.33 -9.79 5.52
C LEU A 210 7.74 -9.71 4.11
N SER A 211 6.92 -10.69 3.70
CA SER A 211 6.21 -10.64 2.42
C SER A 211 5.32 -9.39 2.32
N PHE A 212 4.55 -9.06 3.37
CA PHE A 212 3.74 -7.84 3.40
C PHE A 212 4.58 -6.57 3.30
N LEU A 213 5.69 -6.50 4.03
CA LEU A 213 6.57 -5.35 3.99
C LEU A 213 7.17 -5.15 2.59
N PHE A 214 7.71 -6.22 1.97
CA PHE A 214 8.28 -6.14 0.63
C PHE A 214 7.23 -5.83 -0.44
N THR A 215 6.03 -6.39 -0.35
CA THR A 215 4.97 -6.12 -1.33
C THR A 215 4.28 -4.77 -1.14
N GLY A 216 4.39 -4.15 0.04
CA GLY A 216 3.92 -2.79 0.30
C GLY A 216 4.88 -1.68 -0.15
N LEU A 217 6.20 -1.93 -0.17
CA LEU A 217 7.21 -0.94 -0.53
C LEU A 217 7.01 -0.25 -1.90
N PRO A 218 6.54 -0.92 -2.99
CA PRO A 218 6.32 -0.27 -4.28
C PRO A 218 5.38 0.93 -4.25
N TRP A 219 4.45 1.00 -3.28
CA TRP A 219 3.56 2.14 -3.10
C TRP A 219 4.10 3.25 -2.22
N ALA A 220 5.12 2.96 -1.43
CA ALA A 220 5.73 3.94 -0.56
C ALA A 220 6.35 5.09 -1.37
N LYS A 221 6.27 6.30 -0.82
CA LYS A 221 6.70 7.51 -1.55
C LYS A 221 8.17 7.49 -1.94
N SER A 222 9.05 7.13 -1.00
CA SER A 222 10.51 7.14 -1.23
C SER A 222 10.95 5.89 -2.01
N TRP A 223 10.67 4.71 -1.48
CA TRP A 223 11.14 3.44 -2.09
C TRP A 223 10.50 3.17 -3.45
N GLY A 224 9.18 3.41 -3.56
CA GLY A 224 8.47 3.27 -4.85
C GLY A 224 8.99 4.26 -5.89
N GLY A 225 9.26 5.51 -5.48
CA GLY A 225 9.91 6.50 -6.34
C GLY A 225 11.30 6.05 -6.81
N TYR A 226 12.11 5.51 -5.90
CA TYR A 226 13.42 4.93 -6.20
C TYR A 226 13.32 3.77 -7.21
N LEU A 227 12.37 2.84 -7.00
CA LEU A 227 12.11 1.74 -7.92
C LEU A 227 11.76 2.25 -9.33
N LYS A 228 10.89 3.27 -9.44
CA LYS A 228 10.50 3.87 -10.72
C LYS A 228 11.69 4.49 -11.45
N ILE A 229 12.58 5.19 -10.73
CA ILE A 229 13.82 5.75 -11.32
C ILE A 229 14.72 4.63 -11.82
N ALA A 230 14.98 3.60 -11.01
CA ALA A 230 15.81 2.47 -11.40
C ALA A 230 15.28 1.76 -12.66
N ARG A 231 13.94 1.61 -12.77
CA ARG A 231 13.30 1.01 -13.96
C ARG A 231 13.45 1.87 -15.21
N ARG A 232 13.34 3.19 -15.10
CA ARG A 232 13.58 4.10 -16.24
C ARG A 232 15.02 4.00 -16.75
N ILE A 233 16.00 4.00 -15.85
CA ILE A 233 17.43 3.89 -16.21
C ILE A 233 17.72 2.56 -16.89
N THR A 234 17.09 1.46 -16.47
CA THR A 234 17.29 0.13 -17.05
C THR A 234 16.49 -0.11 -18.33
N GLY A 235 15.72 0.88 -18.81
CA GLY A 235 14.89 0.77 -20.02
C GLY A 235 13.74 -0.24 -19.92
N LYS A 236 13.44 -0.73 -18.71
CA LYS A 236 12.40 -1.74 -18.44
C LYS A 236 11.10 -1.13 -17.90
N ALA A 237 10.94 0.17 -18.02
CA ALA A 237 9.71 0.84 -17.60
C ALA A 237 8.62 0.69 -18.67
N ILE A 238 7.42 0.25 -18.26
CA ILE A 238 6.21 0.40 -19.08
C ILE A 238 5.81 1.88 -19.07
N VAL A 239 5.25 2.36 -20.18
CA VAL A 239 4.77 3.75 -20.33
C VAL A 239 3.66 4.10 -19.35
N HIS A 240 2.86 3.10 -18.91
CA HIS A 240 1.78 3.27 -17.94
C HIS A 240 1.94 2.29 -16.79
N GLU A 241 2.29 2.82 -15.61
CA GLU A 241 2.39 2.05 -14.38
C GLU A 241 1.00 1.94 -13.71
N ASP A 242 0.63 0.72 -13.28
CA ASP A 242 -0.66 0.44 -12.62
C ASP A 242 -0.73 0.91 -11.16
N TRP A 243 0.29 1.62 -10.67
CA TRP A 243 0.30 2.09 -9.27
C TRP A 243 0.94 3.48 -9.14
N THR A 244 0.44 4.21 -8.18
CA THR A 244 0.97 5.52 -7.76
C THR A 244 1.89 5.35 -6.56
N THR A 245 2.79 6.30 -6.34
CA THR A 245 3.74 6.33 -5.21
C THR A 245 3.47 7.55 -4.35
N GLY A 246 2.66 7.35 -3.29
CA GLY A 246 2.19 8.44 -2.44
C GLY A 246 1.15 9.34 -3.11
N ARG A 247 0.52 10.18 -2.31
CA ARG A 247 -0.61 11.04 -2.70
C ARG A 247 -0.30 12.01 -3.83
N SER A 248 0.90 12.61 -3.81
CA SER A 248 1.27 13.59 -4.84
C SER A 248 1.33 12.99 -6.25
N SER A 249 1.72 11.71 -6.38
CA SER A 249 1.76 11.07 -7.70
C SER A 249 0.35 10.72 -8.22
N GLU A 250 -0.59 10.43 -7.33
CA GLU A 250 -1.99 10.23 -7.67
C GLU A 250 -2.63 11.55 -8.15
N ILE A 251 -2.43 12.63 -7.41
CA ILE A 251 -2.88 13.97 -7.80
C ILE A 251 -2.28 14.39 -9.14
N ALA A 252 -0.99 14.16 -9.36
CA ALA A 252 -0.34 14.46 -10.62
C ALA A 252 -0.93 13.68 -11.80
N ALA A 253 -1.30 12.41 -11.60
CA ALA A 253 -1.98 11.61 -12.61
C ALA A 253 -3.37 12.18 -12.95
N ARG A 254 -4.17 12.55 -11.95
CA ARG A 254 -5.49 13.18 -12.14
C ARG A 254 -5.39 14.51 -12.92
N LEU A 255 -4.46 15.38 -12.52
CA LEU A 255 -4.20 16.65 -13.21
C LEU A 255 -3.75 16.44 -14.67
N ALA A 256 -2.97 15.39 -14.94
CA ALA A 256 -2.57 15.06 -16.30
C ALA A 256 -3.77 14.59 -17.16
N MET A 257 -4.68 13.82 -16.59
CA MET A 257 -5.92 13.40 -17.26
C MET A 257 -6.80 14.61 -17.58
N ASP A 258 -7.03 15.50 -16.63
CA ASP A 258 -7.81 16.74 -16.82
C ASP A 258 -7.21 17.63 -17.90
N LYS A 259 -5.90 17.88 -17.85
CA LYS A 259 -5.20 18.70 -18.83
C LYS A 259 -5.31 18.14 -20.25
N ASN A 260 -5.20 16.82 -20.39
CA ASN A 260 -5.33 16.17 -21.69
C ASN A 260 -6.77 16.25 -22.21
N SER A 261 -7.77 16.11 -21.35
CA SER A 261 -9.19 16.25 -21.69
C SER A 261 -9.51 17.69 -22.16
N LEU A 262 -8.99 18.71 -21.48
CA LEU A 262 -9.12 20.11 -21.88
C LEU A 262 -8.46 20.39 -23.22
N ALA A 263 -7.26 19.88 -23.48
CA ALA A 263 -6.56 20.08 -24.76
C ALA A 263 -7.31 19.43 -25.95
N VAL A 264 -8.03 18.32 -25.70
CA VAL A 264 -8.92 17.71 -26.70
C VAL A 264 -10.11 18.61 -26.98
N MET A 265 -10.65 19.31 -25.96
CA MET A 265 -11.80 20.23 -26.09
C MET A 265 -11.46 21.57 -26.73
N GLU A 266 -10.35 22.21 -26.36
CA GLU A 266 -9.94 23.53 -26.94
C GLU A 266 -9.71 23.46 -28.45
N ASN A 267 -9.11 22.39 -28.95
CA ASN A 267 -8.93 22.19 -30.39
C ASN A 267 -10.24 22.01 -31.18
N ASP A 268 -11.33 21.59 -30.55
CA ASP A 268 -12.65 21.53 -31.19
C ASP A 268 -13.29 22.93 -31.34
N SER A 269 -12.94 23.87 -30.44
CA SER A 269 -13.46 25.26 -30.49
C SER A 269 -12.86 26.09 -31.60
N PHE A 270 -11.65 25.82 -32.07
CA PHE A 270 -11.00 26.55 -33.17
C PHE A 270 -11.49 26.16 -34.58
N GLY A 271 -12.25 25.07 -34.72
CA GLY A 271 -12.77 24.58 -36.01
C GLY A 271 -14.02 25.27 -36.52
N HIS A 272 -14.75 26.06 -35.69
CA HIS A 272 -16.06 26.64 -36.03
C HIS A 272 -16.22 28.12 -35.60
N ALA A 273 -15.17 28.93 -35.72
CA ALA A 273 -15.30 30.36 -35.47
C ALA A 273 -15.82 31.12 -36.72
N HIS A 274 -17.09 30.97 -37.03
CA HIS A 274 -17.86 31.97 -37.77
C HIS A 274 -19.32 31.98 -37.28
N HIS A 275 -19.71 33.13 -36.75
CA HIS A 275 -21.01 33.66 -36.33
C HIS A 275 -21.26 33.72 -34.83
N GLY A 276 -21.42 34.96 -34.38
CA GLY A 276 -21.61 35.44 -33.03
C GLY A 276 -22.80 34.83 -32.29
N GLY A 277 -22.49 34.37 -31.11
CA GLY A 277 -23.34 33.94 -30.04
C GLY A 277 -22.41 33.34 -29.01
N MET A 278 -22.55 33.67 -27.72
CA MET A 278 -21.87 32.97 -26.66
C MET A 278 -22.35 31.49 -26.68
N ALA A 279 -21.78 30.68 -27.59
CA ALA A 279 -21.89 29.24 -27.57
C ALA A 279 -21.01 28.76 -26.39
N MET A 280 -21.61 28.10 -25.41
CA MET A 280 -20.87 27.21 -24.54
C MET A 280 -19.93 26.36 -25.41
N PRO A 281 -18.66 26.11 -24.99
CA PRO A 281 -17.75 25.28 -25.77
C PRO A 281 -18.50 23.99 -26.12
N ALA A 282 -18.53 23.63 -27.40
CA ALA A 282 -19.18 22.43 -27.89
C ALA A 282 -18.59 21.27 -27.09
N LEU A 283 -19.40 20.67 -26.22
CA LEU A 283 -19.04 19.50 -25.45
C LEU A 283 -18.46 18.48 -26.42
N ALA A 284 -17.22 18.03 -26.17
CA ALA A 284 -16.64 16.94 -26.96
C ALA A 284 -17.66 15.81 -26.96
N SER A 285 -18.13 15.42 -28.14
CA SER A 285 -19.19 14.42 -28.24
C SER A 285 -18.67 13.10 -27.69
N TYR A 286 -19.26 12.64 -26.60
CA TYR A 286 -19.00 11.28 -26.06
C TYR A 286 -19.75 10.18 -26.84
N ALA A 287 -20.37 10.51 -27.97
CA ALA A 287 -21.07 9.54 -28.84
C ALA A 287 -20.22 8.30 -29.22
N PRO A 288 -18.88 8.39 -29.41
CA PRO A 288 -18.07 7.19 -29.63
C PRO A 288 -18.16 6.16 -28.49
N LEU A 289 -18.43 6.58 -27.26
CA LEU A 289 -18.54 5.66 -26.10
C LEU A 289 -19.63 4.61 -26.30
N ASP A 290 -20.75 4.95 -26.93
CA ASP A 290 -21.84 4.02 -27.22
C ASP A 290 -21.37 2.86 -28.09
N LYS A 291 -20.43 3.11 -29.02
CA LYS A 291 -19.85 2.07 -29.88
C LYS A 291 -18.89 1.15 -29.13
N MET A 292 -18.33 1.58 -27.99
CA MET A 292 -17.38 0.79 -27.18
C MET A 292 -18.09 -0.24 -26.31
N LEU A 293 -19.31 0.06 -25.83
CA LEU A 293 -19.99 -0.78 -24.82
C LEU A 293 -20.20 -2.22 -25.30
N GLY A 294 -20.69 -2.41 -26.52
CA GLY A 294 -20.95 -3.75 -27.06
C GLY A 294 -19.68 -4.62 -27.20
N PRO A 295 -18.62 -4.14 -27.88
CA PRO A 295 -17.35 -4.83 -27.93
C PRO A 295 -16.76 -5.15 -26.56
N VAL A 296 -16.70 -4.17 -25.64
CA VAL A 296 -16.11 -4.35 -24.31
C VAL A 296 -16.89 -5.34 -23.47
N SER A 297 -18.23 -5.32 -23.52
CA SER A 297 -19.07 -6.30 -22.80
C SER A 297 -18.82 -7.74 -23.25
N ARG A 298 -18.52 -7.96 -24.53
CA ARG A 298 -18.21 -9.29 -25.07
C ARG A 298 -16.86 -9.84 -24.62
N LEU A 299 -15.92 -8.98 -24.23
CA LEU A 299 -14.59 -9.40 -23.76
C LEU A 299 -14.61 -10.03 -22.36
N GLN A 300 -15.72 -9.89 -21.62
CA GLN A 300 -15.88 -10.44 -20.26
C GLN A 300 -14.70 -10.14 -19.32
N LEU A 301 -14.19 -8.91 -19.40
CA LEU A 301 -13.11 -8.46 -18.52
C LEU A 301 -13.54 -8.57 -17.03
N ALA A 302 -12.58 -8.86 -16.15
CA ALA A 302 -12.86 -8.96 -14.72
C ALA A 302 -13.33 -7.61 -14.14
N PHE A 303 -14.40 -7.63 -13.38
CA PHE A 303 -15.05 -6.44 -12.81
C PHE A 303 -14.26 -5.79 -11.66
N PRO A 304 -14.32 -4.46 -11.47
CA PRO A 304 -14.99 -3.45 -12.31
C PRO A 304 -14.25 -3.19 -13.63
N VAL A 305 -15.02 -2.89 -14.70
CA VAL A 305 -14.49 -2.57 -16.02
C VAL A 305 -14.65 -1.08 -16.26
N LEU A 306 -13.53 -0.39 -16.49
CA LEU A 306 -13.46 1.04 -16.72
C LEU A 306 -13.16 1.33 -18.19
N ILE A 307 -13.89 2.26 -18.79
CA ILE A 307 -13.67 2.74 -20.15
C ILE A 307 -13.26 4.20 -20.06
N SER A 308 -12.02 4.49 -20.45
CA SER A 308 -11.41 5.82 -20.41
C SER A 308 -11.39 6.46 -21.78
N PRO A 309 -11.65 7.77 -21.89
CA PRO A 309 -11.55 8.52 -23.17
C PRO A 309 -10.10 8.60 -23.65
N PRO A 310 -9.88 8.91 -24.94
CA PRO A 310 -8.55 9.08 -25.49
C PRO A 310 -7.82 10.25 -24.83
N MET A 311 -6.52 10.09 -24.56
CA MET A 311 -5.67 11.14 -24.00
C MET A 311 -5.27 12.21 -25.03
N ARG A 312 -5.62 12.04 -26.32
CA ARG A 312 -5.38 12.97 -27.42
C ARG A 312 -6.47 12.79 -28.47
N ARG A 313 -6.80 13.87 -29.19
CA ARG A 313 -7.83 13.86 -30.23
C ARG A 313 -7.60 12.74 -31.26
N GLY A 314 -8.66 12.00 -31.57
CA GLY A 314 -8.60 10.88 -32.52
C GLY A 314 -7.79 9.68 -32.02
N GLY A 315 -7.29 9.71 -30.77
CA GLY A 315 -6.62 8.58 -30.17
C GLY A 315 -7.59 7.43 -29.83
N PRO A 316 -7.06 6.23 -29.50
CA PRO A 316 -7.87 5.12 -29.13
C PRO A 316 -8.50 5.29 -27.74
N TRP A 317 -9.71 4.77 -27.56
CA TRP A 317 -10.31 4.56 -26.26
C TRP A 317 -9.61 3.38 -25.53
N THR A 318 -9.66 3.39 -24.23
CA THR A 318 -9.08 2.29 -23.43
C THR A 318 -10.13 1.68 -22.54
N ALA A 319 -10.26 0.35 -22.58
CA ALA A 319 -11.04 -0.39 -21.60
C ALA A 319 -10.09 -1.23 -20.75
N LYS A 320 -10.25 -1.20 -19.43
CA LYS A 320 -9.40 -1.94 -18.49
C LYS A 320 -10.21 -2.57 -17.38
N SER A 321 -9.78 -3.75 -16.93
CA SER A 321 -10.22 -4.31 -15.66
C SER A 321 -9.52 -3.57 -14.51
N ASP A 322 -10.27 -3.11 -13.51
CA ASP A 322 -9.75 -2.57 -12.26
C ASP A 322 -9.98 -3.55 -11.09
N SER A 323 -9.97 -4.85 -11.39
CA SER A 323 -10.05 -5.90 -10.36
C SER A 323 -8.94 -5.75 -9.33
N GLN A 324 -9.24 -5.95 -8.05
CA GLN A 324 -8.21 -6.04 -7.01
C GLN A 324 -7.29 -7.25 -7.19
N ASP A 325 -7.80 -8.35 -7.76
CA ASP A 325 -6.92 -9.41 -8.26
C ASP A 325 -6.23 -8.94 -9.54
N ARG A 326 -5.01 -8.44 -9.38
CA ARG A 326 -4.24 -7.84 -10.47
C ARG A 326 -3.84 -8.83 -11.56
N VAL A 327 -3.88 -10.13 -11.26
CA VAL A 327 -3.64 -11.19 -12.27
C VAL A 327 -4.77 -11.23 -13.31
N LEU A 328 -5.96 -10.74 -12.94
CA LEU A 328 -7.12 -10.64 -13.84
C LEU A 328 -7.23 -9.29 -14.56
N ARG A 329 -6.25 -8.41 -14.41
CA ARG A 329 -6.25 -7.07 -15.04
C ARG A 329 -5.76 -7.13 -16.47
N ASP A 330 -6.71 -7.12 -17.40
CA ASP A 330 -6.47 -6.95 -18.82
C ASP A 330 -6.76 -5.50 -19.23
N GLN A 331 -6.05 -5.03 -20.25
CA GLN A 331 -6.26 -3.73 -20.86
C GLN A 331 -6.43 -3.88 -22.36
N VAL A 332 -7.37 -3.15 -22.92
CA VAL A 332 -7.74 -3.20 -24.35
C VAL A 332 -7.78 -1.79 -24.89
N THR A 333 -7.20 -1.55 -26.06
CA THR A 333 -7.40 -0.31 -26.80
C THR A 333 -8.41 -0.51 -27.91
N LEU A 334 -9.25 0.49 -28.12
CA LEU A 334 -10.40 0.46 -29.03
C LEU A 334 -10.32 1.61 -30.03
N ASP A 335 -10.65 1.34 -31.28
CA ASP A 335 -10.77 2.34 -32.30
C ASP A 335 -11.92 3.32 -31.99
N SER A 336 -11.65 4.62 -31.99
CA SER A 336 -12.62 5.64 -31.60
C SER A 336 -13.80 5.78 -32.56
N SER A 337 -13.67 5.34 -33.82
CA SER A 337 -14.72 5.45 -34.84
C SER A 337 -15.61 4.22 -34.93
N THR A 338 -15.02 3.04 -34.78
CA THR A 338 -15.70 1.74 -34.98
C THR A 338 -15.97 0.96 -33.70
N GLY A 339 -15.22 1.24 -32.61
CA GLY A 339 -15.21 0.41 -31.39
C GLY A 339 -14.46 -0.91 -31.57
N ALA A 340 -13.77 -1.12 -32.68
CA ALA A 340 -13.01 -2.34 -32.92
C ALA A 340 -11.81 -2.43 -31.96
N VAL A 341 -11.50 -3.64 -31.50
CA VAL A 341 -10.34 -3.92 -30.65
C VAL A 341 -9.06 -3.78 -31.48
N LEU A 342 -8.21 -2.83 -31.11
CA LEU A 342 -6.91 -2.60 -31.76
C LEU A 342 -5.80 -3.43 -31.12
N THR A 343 -5.73 -3.42 -29.79
CA THR A 343 -4.74 -4.19 -29.03
C THR A 343 -5.37 -4.73 -27.75
N GLN A 344 -4.86 -5.87 -27.29
CA GLN A 344 -5.19 -6.43 -25.99
C GLN A 344 -3.91 -6.79 -25.28
N LEU A 345 -3.72 -6.30 -24.07
CA LEU A 345 -2.59 -6.57 -23.19
C LEU A 345 -3.08 -7.34 -21.97
N ASN A 346 -2.73 -8.63 -21.93
CA ASN A 346 -3.05 -9.50 -20.80
C ASN A 346 -1.95 -9.41 -19.73
N PHE A 347 -2.29 -9.77 -18.49
CA PHE A 347 -1.34 -9.77 -17.38
C PHE A 347 -0.07 -10.58 -17.67
N SER A 348 -0.19 -11.73 -18.35
CA SER A 348 0.94 -12.60 -18.70
C SER A 348 1.95 -11.97 -19.67
N GLN A 349 1.53 -10.98 -20.47
CA GLN A 349 2.36 -10.27 -21.45
C GLN A 349 3.12 -9.11 -20.83
N ARG A 350 2.82 -8.75 -19.57
CA ARG A 350 3.53 -7.68 -18.87
C ARG A 350 4.97 -8.08 -18.53
N PRO A 351 5.90 -7.12 -18.43
CA PRO A 351 7.26 -7.40 -17.96
C PRO A 351 7.29 -8.14 -16.63
N LEU A 352 8.31 -8.98 -16.42
CA LEU A 352 8.42 -9.84 -15.23
C LEU A 352 8.29 -9.06 -13.91
N ILE A 353 8.93 -7.89 -13.83
CA ILE A 353 8.87 -7.06 -12.60
C ILE A 353 7.43 -6.60 -12.32
N ASP A 354 6.68 -6.19 -13.33
CA ASP A 354 5.29 -5.75 -13.17
C ASP A 354 4.38 -6.91 -12.77
N ARG A 355 4.65 -8.10 -13.31
CA ARG A 355 3.96 -9.33 -12.89
C ARG A 355 4.25 -9.68 -11.44
N LEU A 356 5.50 -9.63 -11.01
CA LEU A 356 5.89 -9.89 -9.63
C LEU A 356 5.25 -8.86 -8.67
N VAL A 357 5.29 -7.58 -9.03
CA VAL A 357 4.61 -6.54 -8.25
C VAL A 357 3.10 -6.80 -8.21
N GLY A 358 2.47 -7.07 -9.35
CA GLY A 358 1.03 -7.34 -9.42
C GLY A 358 0.59 -8.54 -8.58
N ILE A 359 1.33 -9.65 -8.62
CA ILE A 359 1.10 -10.85 -7.79
C ILE A 359 1.29 -10.50 -6.31
N GLY A 360 2.37 -9.82 -5.98
CA GLY A 360 2.67 -9.42 -4.60
C GLY A 360 1.56 -8.56 -4.01
N VAL A 361 1.05 -7.63 -4.80
CA VAL A 361 -0.06 -6.75 -4.40
C VAL A 361 -1.35 -7.53 -4.21
N ALA A 362 -1.75 -8.36 -5.17
CA ALA A 362 -2.95 -9.18 -5.06
C ALA A 362 -2.88 -10.11 -3.83
N ALA A 363 -1.71 -10.67 -3.54
CA ALA A 363 -1.46 -11.45 -2.32
C ALA A 363 -1.57 -10.60 -1.05
N HIS A 364 -0.98 -9.39 -1.04
CA HIS A 364 -1.04 -8.45 0.08
C HIS A 364 -2.48 -8.01 0.39
N GLU A 365 -3.25 -7.69 -0.65
CA GLU A 365 -4.65 -7.29 -0.53
C GLU A 365 -5.61 -8.47 -0.29
N GLY A 366 -5.11 -9.71 -0.20
CA GLY A 366 -5.91 -10.90 0.07
C GLY A 366 -6.82 -11.32 -1.08
N GLN A 367 -6.46 -11.00 -2.34
CA GLN A 367 -7.31 -11.24 -3.50
C GLN A 367 -6.79 -12.35 -4.43
N LEU A 368 -5.52 -12.75 -4.32
CA LEU A 368 -4.86 -13.67 -5.27
C LEU A 368 -5.50 -15.06 -5.29
N TYR A 369 -5.86 -15.60 -4.13
CA TYR A 369 -6.44 -16.95 -3.97
C TYR A 369 -7.81 -16.91 -3.25
N GLY A 370 -8.58 -15.85 -3.47
CA GLY A 370 -9.91 -15.69 -2.88
C GLY A 370 -9.90 -15.71 -1.36
N TRP A 371 -10.83 -16.45 -0.74
CA TRP A 371 -11.01 -16.48 0.70
C TRP A 371 -9.82 -17.07 1.48
N MET A 372 -9.09 -18.02 0.88
CA MET A 372 -7.92 -18.61 1.54
C MET A 372 -6.83 -17.57 1.80
N ASN A 373 -6.54 -16.71 0.82
CA ASN A 373 -5.58 -15.63 0.99
C ASN A 373 -6.04 -14.63 2.06
N LYS A 374 -7.35 -14.32 2.12
CA LYS A 374 -7.91 -13.46 3.18
C LYS A 374 -7.72 -14.06 4.58
N VAL A 375 -7.95 -15.36 4.75
CA VAL A 375 -7.74 -16.05 6.03
C VAL A 375 -6.28 -16.01 6.45
N VAL A 376 -5.35 -16.30 5.53
CA VAL A 376 -3.90 -16.24 5.81
C VAL A 376 -3.50 -14.81 6.22
N ASN A 377 -3.95 -13.80 5.48
CA ASN A 377 -3.62 -12.41 5.76
C ASN A 377 -4.21 -11.95 7.11
N LEU A 378 -5.46 -12.28 7.39
CA LEU A 378 -6.11 -11.95 8.66
C LEU A 378 -5.42 -12.67 9.84
N SER A 379 -5.08 -13.95 9.68
CA SER A 379 -4.33 -14.70 10.71
C SER A 379 -2.95 -14.09 10.97
N THR A 380 -2.28 -13.59 9.91
CA THR A 380 -1.01 -12.89 10.04
C THR A 380 -1.18 -11.56 10.80
N ALA A 381 -2.20 -10.78 10.48
CA ALA A 381 -2.51 -9.53 11.19
C ALA A 381 -2.82 -9.79 12.68
N MET A 382 -3.59 -10.82 12.98
CA MET A 382 -3.87 -11.26 14.38
C MET A 382 -2.58 -11.71 15.08
N GLY A 383 -1.72 -12.46 14.40
CA GLY A 383 -0.41 -12.86 14.92
C GLY A 383 0.50 -11.67 15.22
N LEU A 384 0.53 -10.66 14.35
CA LEU A 384 1.25 -9.40 14.57
C LEU A 384 0.70 -8.62 15.77
N ALA A 385 -0.63 -8.54 15.92
CA ALA A 385 -1.25 -7.94 17.09
C ALA A 385 -0.88 -8.71 18.40
N LEU A 386 -0.89 -10.04 18.35
CA LEU A 386 -0.47 -10.89 19.47
C LEU A 386 1.02 -10.67 19.81
N LEU A 387 1.88 -10.50 18.82
CA LEU A 387 3.29 -10.14 19.02
C LEU A 387 3.44 -8.81 19.75
N CYS A 388 2.70 -7.79 19.32
CA CYS A 388 2.72 -6.48 19.97
C CYS A 388 2.24 -6.56 21.42
N ILE A 389 1.13 -7.24 21.66
CA ILE A 389 0.57 -7.43 23.02
C ILE A 389 1.56 -8.20 23.90
N SER A 390 2.11 -9.32 23.43
CA SER A 390 3.08 -10.11 24.20
C SER A 390 4.38 -9.33 24.48
N ALA A 391 4.85 -8.52 23.53
CA ALA A 391 6.00 -7.64 23.72
C ALA A 391 5.75 -6.60 24.82
N LEU A 392 4.56 -5.94 24.80
CA LEU A 392 4.16 -4.99 25.83
C LEU A 392 4.05 -5.65 27.22
N VAL A 393 3.46 -6.84 27.31
CA VAL A 393 3.38 -7.59 28.57
C VAL A 393 4.77 -7.96 29.08
N LEU A 394 5.66 -8.46 28.20
CA LEU A 394 7.03 -8.78 28.57
C LEU A 394 7.81 -7.55 29.02
N TRP A 395 7.64 -6.44 28.34
CA TRP A 395 8.23 -5.16 28.70
C TRP A 395 7.73 -4.69 30.06
N TRP A 396 6.41 -4.60 30.25
CA TRP A 396 5.78 -4.13 31.49
C TRP A 396 6.23 -4.92 32.71
N ARG A 397 6.29 -6.26 32.57
CA ARG A 397 6.68 -7.16 33.66
C ARG A 397 8.17 -7.13 34.02
N ARG A 398 9.02 -6.62 33.13
CA ARG A 398 10.48 -6.66 33.33
C ARG A 398 11.12 -5.29 33.55
N ARG A 399 10.40 -4.24 33.22
CA ARG A 399 10.98 -2.89 33.38
C ARG A 399 11.19 -2.57 34.86
N PRO A 400 12.40 -2.12 35.28
CA PRO A 400 12.62 -1.56 36.59
C PRO A 400 11.89 -0.22 36.74
N GLU A 401 11.57 0.17 37.96
CA GLU A 401 10.93 1.44 38.23
C GLU A 401 11.83 2.65 37.81
N GLY A 402 11.23 3.67 37.27
CA GLY A 402 11.92 4.90 36.86
C GLY A 402 12.78 4.83 35.60
N VAL A 403 12.85 3.67 34.92
CA VAL A 403 13.64 3.53 33.68
C VAL A 403 12.84 2.79 32.59
N LEU A 404 13.25 2.98 31.33
CA LEU A 404 12.62 2.33 30.19
C LEU A 404 12.81 0.80 30.19
N GLY A 405 13.86 0.30 30.83
CA GLY A 405 14.15 -1.14 30.96
C GLY A 405 14.86 -1.74 29.75
N ALA A 406 15.55 -0.92 28.95
CA ALA A 406 16.39 -1.43 27.86
C ALA A 406 17.55 -2.29 28.41
N PRO A 407 18.00 -3.34 27.68
CA PRO A 407 19.20 -4.09 28.06
C PRO A 407 20.42 -3.19 28.24
N ILE A 408 21.21 -3.43 29.28
CA ILE A 408 22.42 -2.62 29.57
C ILE A 408 23.42 -2.76 28.41
N PRO A 409 23.96 -1.64 27.88
CA PRO A 409 24.90 -1.70 26.77
C PRO A 409 26.24 -2.35 27.21
N LEU A 410 26.89 -3.01 26.27
CA LEU A 410 28.27 -3.46 26.45
C LEU A 410 29.22 -2.30 26.26
N SER A 411 30.30 -2.23 27.05
CA SER A 411 31.30 -1.17 27.01
C SER A 411 32.03 -1.10 25.64
N LYS A 412 32.21 -2.23 24.95
CA LYS A 412 32.87 -2.34 23.65
C LYS A 412 32.16 -3.39 22.79
N PRO A 413 31.06 -3.03 22.11
CA PRO A 413 30.47 -3.94 21.14
C PRO A 413 31.43 -4.14 19.95
N ARG A 414 31.72 -5.41 19.62
CA ARG A 414 32.51 -5.76 18.45
C ARG A 414 31.59 -5.93 17.25
N PHE A 415 31.86 -5.22 16.18
CA PHE A 415 31.18 -5.37 14.90
C PHE A 415 32.14 -5.96 13.89
N THR A 416 31.71 -6.98 13.18
CA THR A 416 32.48 -7.54 12.06
C THR A 416 32.23 -6.71 10.80
N PHE A 417 33.18 -6.77 9.86
CA PHE A 417 33.02 -6.16 8.53
C PHE A 417 31.75 -6.64 7.84
N ALA A 418 31.44 -7.94 7.92
CA ALA A 418 30.23 -8.53 7.34
C ALA A 418 28.94 -7.88 7.89
N PHE A 419 28.91 -7.58 9.20
CA PHE A 419 27.77 -6.89 9.80
C PHE A 419 27.66 -5.44 9.33
N ALA A 420 28.76 -4.70 9.25
CA ALA A 420 28.77 -3.33 8.74
C ALA A 420 28.33 -3.30 7.26
N ALA A 421 28.78 -4.25 6.45
CA ALA A 421 28.36 -4.43 5.05
C ALA A 421 26.86 -4.73 4.95
N LEU A 422 26.31 -5.60 5.81
CA LEU A 422 24.87 -5.88 5.87
C LEU A 422 24.05 -4.62 6.21
N VAL A 423 24.46 -3.87 7.23
CA VAL A 423 23.78 -2.61 7.62
C VAL A 423 23.82 -1.60 6.47
N LEU A 424 24.97 -1.48 5.81
CA LEU A 424 25.12 -0.60 4.65
C LEU A 424 24.22 -1.04 3.49
N ALA A 425 24.19 -2.33 3.17
CA ALA A 425 23.31 -2.88 2.13
C ALA A 425 21.83 -2.61 2.43
N LEU A 426 21.42 -2.81 3.69
CA LEU A 426 20.07 -2.48 4.13
C LEU A 426 19.78 -0.97 4.07
N ALA A 427 20.74 -0.11 4.41
CA ALA A 427 20.59 1.33 4.31
C ALA A 427 20.48 1.82 2.86
N ILE A 428 21.18 1.17 1.92
CA ILE A 428 21.05 1.45 0.48
C ILE A 428 19.70 0.95 -0.05
N TYR A 429 19.29 -0.26 0.34
CA TYR A 429 18.01 -0.84 -0.09
C TYR A 429 16.80 -0.14 0.52
N LEU A 430 16.91 0.34 1.77
CA LEU A 430 15.89 1.05 2.52
C LEU A 430 16.39 2.46 2.88
N PRO A 431 16.29 3.46 1.97
CA PRO A 431 16.91 4.77 2.17
C PRO A 431 16.46 5.47 3.45
N LEU A 432 15.17 5.36 3.81
CA LEU A 432 14.64 5.97 5.04
C LEU A 432 15.14 5.29 6.31
N PHE A 433 15.45 3.98 6.27
CA PHE A 433 16.15 3.32 7.36
C PHE A 433 17.54 3.93 7.56
N GLY A 434 18.31 4.05 6.47
CA GLY A 434 19.65 4.65 6.53
C GLY A 434 19.63 6.07 7.08
N LEU A 435 18.76 6.92 6.54
CA LEU A 435 18.60 8.31 7.00
C LEU A 435 18.17 8.37 8.47
N SER A 436 17.16 7.61 8.87
CA SER A 436 16.66 7.59 10.25
C SER A 436 17.71 7.03 11.23
N LEU A 437 18.51 6.04 10.84
CA LEU A 437 19.62 5.52 11.65
C LEU A 437 20.66 6.62 11.93
N VAL A 438 21.02 7.41 10.92
CA VAL A 438 21.93 8.56 11.08
C VAL A 438 21.33 9.60 12.03
N LEU A 439 20.05 9.96 11.83
CA LEU A 439 19.34 10.92 12.68
C LEU A 439 19.26 10.43 14.14
N VAL A 440 18.94 9.15 14.37
CA VAL A 440 18.93 8.55 15.71
C VAL A 440 20.33 8.67 16.36
N LYS A 441 21.40 8.36 15.62
CA LYS A 441 22.77 8.46 16.13
C LYS A 441 23.18 9.90 16.46
N ILE A 442 22.84 10.85 15.61
CA ILE A 442 23.08 12.28 15.86
C ILE A 442 22.31 12.73 17.11
N THR A 443 21.01 12.40 17.20
CA THR A 443 20.16 12.77 18.33
C THR A 443 20.64 12.13 19.63
N GLU A 444 21.00 10.84 19.62
CA GLU A 444 21.58 10.13 20.75
C GLU A 444 22.80 10.91 21.28
N ARG A 445 23.78 11.19 20.42
CA ARG A 445 25.06 11.82 20.82
C ARG A 445 24.92 13.30 21.16
N SER A 446 24.09 14.06 20.45
CA SER A 446 24.01 15.52 20.59
C SER A 446 23.02 15.97 21.65
N VAL A 447 21.99 15.19 21.94
CA VAL A 447 20.88 15.55 22.84
C VAL A 447 20.75 14.55 23.98
N LEU A 448 20.45 13.27 23.68
CA LEU A 448 20.02 12.31 24.70
C LEU A 448 21.13 11.97 25.72
N GLU A 449 22.37 11.86 25.27
CA GLU A 449 23.52 11.63 26.16
C GLU A 449 23.87 12.84 27.01
N ARG A 450 23.50 14.06 26.60
CA ARG A 450 23.79 15.30 27.33
C ARG A 450 22.86 15.55 28.50
N ILE A 451 21.64 14.98 28.44
CA ILE A 451 20.64 15.15 29.51
C ILE A 451 20.72 13.95 30.46
N PRO A 452 21.21 14.15 31.74
CA PRO A 452 21.42 13.03 32.65
C PRO A 452 20.18 12.21 32.96
N ALA A 453 19.00 12.83 33.03
CA ALA A 453 17.73 12.19 33.28
C ALA A 453 17.35 11.27 32.11
N THR A 454 17.43 11.77 30.88
CA THR A 454 17.14 11.01 29.65
C THR A 454 18.11 9.84 29.45
N ARG A 455 19.40 10.09 29.70
CA ARG A 455 20.45 9.06 29.64
C ARG A 455 20.17 7.91 30.61
N ARG A 456 19.81 8.21 31.86
CA ARG A 456 19.44 7.18 32.85
C ARG A 456 18.18 6.47 32.45
N TRP A 457 17.14 7.19 32.06
CA TRP A 457 15.86 6.61 31.67
C TRP A 457 15.97 5.66 30.47
N LEU A 458 16.72 6.05 29.43
CA LEU A 458 16.99 5.21 28.25
C LEU A 458 18.06 4.13 28.49
N GLY A 459 18.78 4.15 29.63
CA GLY A 459 19.89 3.22 29.89
C GLY A 459 21.02 3.35 28.87
N LEU A 460 21.38 4.57 28.47
CA LEU A 460 22.54 4.84 27.60
C LEU A 460 23.86 4.69 28.40
N ALA A 461 24.94 4.31 27.70
CA ALA A 461 26.25 4.17 28.36
C ALA A 461 26.71 5.48 28.97
N PRO A 462 27.45 5.44 30.12
CA PRO A 462 28.16 6.63 30.62
C PRO A 462 29.12 7.18 29.55
N ARG A 463 29.24 8.50 29.43
CA ARG A 463 30.32 9.09 28.62
C ARG A 463 31.67 8.65 29.20
N PRO A 464 32.63 8.21 28.39
CA PRO A 464 33.99 8.16 28.84
C PRO A 464 34.37 9.58 29.26
N ALA A 465 34.98 9.68 30.45
CA ALA A 465 35.51 10.93 31.01
C ALA A 465 36.56 11.52 30.07
#